data_02c19dbfdd0cbebe7366455b88736c9a
#
_entry.id   02c19dbfdd0cbebe7366455b88736c9a
#
_cell.length_a   1.000
_cell.length_b   1.000
_cell.length_c   1.000
_cell.angle_alpha   90.00
_cell.angle_beta   90.00
_cell.angle_gamma   90.00
#
_symmetry.space_group_name_H-M   'P 1'
#
loop_
_entity.id
_entity.type
_entity.pdbx_description
1 polymer ?
#
loop_
_entity_poly.entity_id
_entity_poly.type
_entity_poly.pdbx_seq_one_letter_code
_entity_poly.pdbx_strand_id
1 'polypeptide(L)'
;KIHIKNNIAVGDSCFILFDYLDYGKLTDDQKKSKNFTFDLWAQSTDKVDRIEATPFLFINNKVVYKDANYWKNHAWFHDGQSTFSHKYQSKFWVSLPKIRMEENDATILFGLKLKNISKDQAELVHGWVSQGGSYVDNKSIPKIDRKRVLKGDNEYTVADAAGNIPAAITVGAYTSRHTHTNKITKQSVTFTDDRGKRSYFSSIGPVLNDKVKKPTVLGPGAQVCSAMNKLHPGFDEKNWMISEKVKVNGEDYYYADMQGTSMASPFAAGVIALWLEANPNLDHNDIEEIIDKTSYKIYPGKSNNWNKLTGYGRIDAYKGLKMALQKAGKDPLTSIERVSGSTQPVTLQGDGRVWNILFNNPERSATISVVALDGRVALQRNLQQVSQGHEEIFDLTPLTSGVYLLRIATPGAQITHRVVVNH
;
A
#
# COMPACT_ATOMS: atom_id res chain seq x y z
N LYS A 1 2.89 14.13 11.98
CA LYS A 1 3.39 12.99 12.77
C LYS A 1 2.25 12.45 13.61
N ILE A 2 2.12 11.12 13.69
CA ILE A 2 0.92 10.49 14.25
C ILE A 2 1.22 9.47 15.35
N HIS A 3 2.48 9.26 15.71
CA HIS A 3 2.90 8.36 16.78
C HIS A 3 3.94 9.01 17.68
N ILE A 4 3.90 8.64 18.98
CA ILE A 4 4.95 8.90 19.97
C ILE A 4 5.37 7.60 20.67
N LYS A 5 6.60 7.60 21.15
CA LYS A 5 7.13 6.58 22.06
C LYS A 5 8.01 7.25 23.10
N ASN A 6 7.80 6.93 24.37
CA ASN A 6 8.66 7.41 25.45
C ASN A 6 8.70 6.46 26.63
N ASN A 7 9.83 6.45 27.33
CA ASN A 7 9.97 5.78 28.61
C ASN A 7 10.01 6.85 29.71
N ILE A 8 8.98 6.90 30.56
CA ILE A 8 8.80 7.91 31.59
C ILE A 8 9.31 7.34 32.90
N ALA A 9 10.36 7.93 33.47
CA ALA A 9 10.93 7.49 34.75
C ALA A 9 9.94 7.71 35.91
N VAL A 10 10.16 7.00 37.01
CA VAL A 10 9.35 7.12 38.23
C VAL A 10 9.26 8.57 38.69
N GLY A 11 8.06 9.06 38.94
CA GLY A 11 7.80 10.44 39.37
C GLY A 11 8.02 11.52 38.34
N ASP A 12 8.56 11.16 37.18
CA ASP A 12 8.83 12.12 36.09
C ASP A 12 7.59 12.40 35.22
N SER A 13 7.66 13.48 34.46
CA SER A 13 6.56 13.87 33.54
C SER A 13 7.10 14.39 32.22
N CYS A 14 6.27 14.20 31.19
CA CYS A 14 6.52 14.78 29.87
C CYS A 14 5.26 15.44 29.32
N PHE A 15 5.41 16.24 28.29
CA PHE A 15 4.33 16.94 27.62
C PHE A 15 4.18 16.46 26.18
N ILE A 16 2.94 16.36 25.72
CA ILE A 16 2.60 16.10 24.32
C ILE A 16 1.73 17.26 23.88
N LEU A 17 1.97 17.76 22.66
CA LEU A 17 1.20 18.82 22.06
C LEU A 17 0.64 18.39 20.72
N PHE A 18 -0.60 18.78 20.47
CA PHE A 18 -1.36 18.41 19.28
C PHE A 18 -1.85 19.64 18.57
N ASP A 19 -1.75 19.58 17.25
CA ASP A 19 -2.39 20.51 16.32
C ASP A 19 -3.52 19.80 15.57
N TYR A 20 -4.45 20.56 15.02
CA TYR A 20 -5.45 20.09 14.09
C TYR A 20 -5.07 20.54 12.67
N LEU A 21 -4.75 19.57 11.83
CA LEU A 21 -4.37 19.81 10.45
C LEU A 21 -5.56 20.39 9.66
N ASP A 22 -5.25 21.28 8.72
CA ASP A 22 -6.25 21.85 7.81
C ASP A 22 -7.40 22.63 8.48
N TYR A 23 -7.21 23.13 9.73
CA TYR A 23 -8.22 23.93 10.42
C TYR A 23 -8.80 25.07 9.56
N GLY A 24 -7.92 25.78 8.83
CA GLY A 24 -8.33 26.87 7.94
C GLY A 24 -9.19 26.48 6.74
N LYS A 25 -9.26 25.17 6.43
CA LYS A 25 -10.10 24.64 5.34
C LYS A 25 -11.48 24.20 5.80
N LEU A 26 -11.73 24.21 7.11
CA LEU A 26 -13.01 23.77 7.68
C LEU A 26 -14.06 24.88 7.60
N THR A 27 -15.29 24.49 7.23
CA THR A 27 -16.47 25.35 7.42
C THR A 27 -16.79 25.46 8.91
N ASP A 28 -17.60 26.47 9.31
CA ASP A 28 -17.95 26.65 10.73
C ASP A 28 -18.75 25.46 11.30
N ASP A 29 -19.59 24.81 10.51
CA ASP A 29 -20.29 23.59 10.94
C ASP A 29 -19.32 22.41 11.10
N GLN A 30 -18.33 22.31 10.24
CA GLN A 30 -17.26 21.32 10.40
C GLN A 30 -16.43 21.59 11.65
N LYS A 31 -16.09 22.85 11.96
CA LYS A 31 -15.37 23.21 13.18
C LYS A 31 -16.12 22.80 14.44
N LYS A 32 -17.45 22.89 14.44
CA LYS A 32 -18.29 22.46 15.59
C LYS A 32 -18.30 20.95 15.80
N SER A 33 -18.21 20.17 14.71
CA SER A 33 -18.43 18.71 14.73
C SER A 33 -17.13 17.88 14.63
N LYS A 34 -16.05 18.47 14.11
CA LYS A 34 -14.77 17.75 13.93
C LYS A 34 -14.00 17.63 15.24
N ASN A 35 -13.38 16.47 15.40
CA ASN A 35 -12.48 16.16 16.49
C ASN A 35 -11.29 15.35 15.97
N PHE A 36 -10.31 15.13 16.81
CA PHE A 36 -9.34 14.08 16.63
C PHE A 36 -9.36 13.14 17.83
N THR A 37 -8.88 11.91 17.64
CA THR A 37 -8.69 10.95 18.72
C THR A 37 -7.23 10.76 18.99
N PHE A 38 -6.93 10.49 20.25
CA PHE A 38 -5.61 10.09 20.71
C PHE A 38 -5.74 8.86 21.59
N ASP A 39 -5.00 7.81 21.24
CA ASP A 39 -4.91 6.57 22.03
C ASP A 39 -3.52 6.48 22.66
N LEU A 40 -3.46 6.45 23.98
CA LEU A 40 -2.25 6.21 24.77
C LEU A 40 -2.28 4.80 25.36
N TRP A 41 -1.20 4.08 25.21
CA TRP A 41 -1.01 2.75 25.75
C TRP A 41 0.25 2.68 26.59
N ALA A 42 0.12 2.24 27.84
CA ALA A 42 1.25 1.86 28.66
C ALA A 42 1.57 0.37 28.48
N GLN A 43 2.84 0.00 28.59
CA GLN A 43 3.26 -1.39 28.40
C GLN A 43 2.99 -2.29 29.60
N SER A 44 2.88 -1.73 30.77
CA SER A 44 2.60 -2.47 32.01
C SER A 44 1.24 -3.17 31.93
N THR A 45 1.19 -4.42 32.43
CA THR A 45 -0.02 -5.26 32.46
C THR A 45 -0.59 -5.41 33.84
N ASP A 46 0.02 -4.82 34.88
CA ASP A 46 -0.51 -4.83 36.21
C ASP A 46 -1.69 -3.87 36.37
N LYS A 47 -2.59 -4.19 37.31
CA LYS A 47 -3.86 -3.46 37.48
C LYS A 47 -3.71 -2.06 38.10
N VAL A 48 -2.51 -1.50 38.12
CA VAL A 48 -2.22 -0.21 38.75
C VAL A 48 -2.11 0.86 37.68
N ASP A 49 -2.86 1.95 37.83
CA ASP A 49 -2.71 3.15 37.04
C ASP A 49 -1.31 3.72 37.28
N ARG A 50 -0.48 3.69 36.23
CA ARG A 50 0.91 4.14 36.31
C ARG A 50 1.15 5.48 35.68
N ILE A 51 0.25 5.90 34.79
CA ILE A 51 0.32 7.15 34.08
C ILE A 51 -0.92 7.99 34.40
N GLU A 52 -0.68 9.17 34.92
CA GLU A 52 -1.69 10.22 35.01
C GLU A 52 -1.59 11.15 33.81
N ALA A 53 -2.70 11.34 33.09
CA ALA A 53 -2.78 12.23 31.94
C ALA A 53 -3.62 13.46 32.25
N THR A 54 -3.00 14.62 32.31
CA THR A 54 -3.68 15.90 32.60
C THR A 54 -3.80 16.75 31.33
N PRO A 55 -5.00 17.07 30.84
CA PRO A 55 -5.20 17.90 29.67
C PRO A 55 -4.95 19.38 29.98
N PHE A 56 -4.46 20.11 28.97
CA PHE A 56 -4.29 21.56 29.03
C PHE A 56 -4.43 22.19 27.62
N LEU A 57 -4.60 23.49 27.59
CA LEU A 57 -4.44 24.28 26.37
C LEU A 57 -3.11 25.00 26.36
N PHE A 58 -2.53 25.14 25.20
CA PHE A 58 -1.35 25.98 24.98
C PHE A 58 -1.79 27.23 24.20
N ILE A 59 -1.85 28.34 24.92
CA ILE A 59 -2.35 29.64 24.43
C ILE A 59 -1.30 30.71 24.70
N ASN A 60 -0.98 31.51 23.70
CA ASN A 60 -0.03 32.62 23.84
C ASN A 60 1.31 32.19 24.50
N ASN A 61 1.85 31.06 24.12
CA ASN A 61 3.06 30.47 24.67
C ASN A 61 2.98 30.13 26.18
N LYS A 62 1.78 29.86 26.72
CA LYS A 62 1.56 29.49 28.11
C LYS A 62 0.72 28.21 28.19
N VAL A 63 1.02 27.40 29.20
CA VAL A 63 0.16 26.27 29.60
C VAL A 63 -1.01 26.79 30.42
N VAL A 64 -2.22 26.50 30.00
CA VAL A 64 -3.47 26.91 30.64
C VAL A 64 -4.27 25.67 30.98
N TYR A 65 -4.42 25.36 32.25
CA TYR A 65 -5.30 24.30 32.73
C TYR A 65 -6.73 24.82 32.82
N LYS A 66 -7.66 24.08 32.29
CA LYS A 66 -9.10 24.34 32.37
C LYS A 66 -9.74 23.37 33.38
N ASP A 67 -10.88 23.75 33.93
CA ASP A 67 -11.62 22.92 34.87
C ASP A 67 -12.37 21.74 34.19
N ALA A 68 -12.93 20.87 34.98
CA ALA A 68 -13.66 19.69 34.51
C ALA A 68 -14.92 20.06 33.69
N ASN A 69 -15.57 21.18 33.98
CA ASN A 69 -16.75 21.61 33.23
C ASN A 69 -16.41 22.08 31.82
N TYR A 70 -15.26 22.75 31.68
CA TYR A 70 -14.74 23.08 30.35
C TYR A 70 -14.51 21.84 29.53
N TRP A 71 -13.83 20.82 30.08
CA TRP A 71 -13.51 19.60 29.34
C TRP A 71 -14.74 18.78 28.97
N LYS A 72 -15.79 18.75 29.78
CA LYS A 72 -17.06 18.06 29.46
C LYS A 72 -17.67 18.52 28.13
N ASN A 73 -17.43 19.76 27.74
CA ASN A 73 -17.98 20.36 26.51
C ASN A 73 -17.06 20.23 25.28
N HIS A 74 -15.76 19.93 25.50
CA HIS A 74 -14.73 20.02 24.46
C HIS A 74 -13.94 18.74 24.26
N ALA A 75 -13.99 17.81 25.21
CA ALA A 75 -13.28 16.55 25.13
C ALA A 75 -14.03 15.45 25.87
N TRP A 76 -13.75 14.22 25.48
CA TRP A 76 -14.17 13.03 26.18
C TRP A 76 -12.94 12.19 26.50
N PHE A 77 -12.87 11.69 27.71
CA PHE A 77 -11.72 10.89 28.19
C PHE A 77 -12.23 9.53 28.66
N HIS A 78 -11.49 8.50 28.30
CA HIS A 78 -11.66 7.16 28.84
C HIS A 78 -10.31 6.66 29.32
N ASP A 79 -10.26 6.32 30.61
CA ASP A 79 -9.13 5.66 31.23
C ASP A 79 -9.52 4.27 31.66
N GLY A 80 -8.66 3.31 31.51
CA GLY A 80 -8.92 1.97 31.99
C GLY A 80 -7.97 0.93 31.44
N GLN A 81 -8.17 -0.28 31.91
CA GLN A 81 -7.43 -1.43 31.43
C GLN A 81 -8.16 -2.06 30.23
N SER A 82 -7.43 -2.32 29.15
CA SER A 82 -7.97 -3.06 28.02
C SER A 82 -8.36 -4.48 28.42
N THR A 83 -9.58 -4.88 28.12
CA THR A 83 -10.08 -6.24 28.42
C THR A 83 -9.33 -7.34 27.65
N PHE A 84 -8.70 -7.01 26.53
CA PHE A 84 -7.99 -7.96 25.68
C PHE A 84 -6.49 -8.07 26.04
N SER A 85 -5.82 -6.95 26.24
CA SER A 85 -4.37 -6.93 26.44
C SER A 85 -3.96 -6.81 27.91
N HIS A 86 -4.90 -6.50 28.79
CA HIS A 86 -4.67 -6.16 30.19
C HIS A 86 -3.70 -4.99 30.40
N LYS A 87 -3.42 -4.22 29.33
CA LYS A 87 -2.59 -3.02 29.37
C LYS A 87 -3.44 -1.80 29.67
N TYR A 88 -2.86 -0.85 30.37
CA TYR A 88 -3.49 0.46 30.56
C TYR A 88 -3.66 1.18 29.23
N GLN A 89 -4.84 1.73 29.01
CA GLN A 89 -5.21 2.52 27.85
C GLN A 89 -5.92 3.79 28.29
N SER A 90 -5.48 4.93 27.78
CA SER A 90 -6.22 6.19 27.84
C SER A 90 -6.61 6.62 26.45
N LYS A 91 -7.89 6.91 26.25
CA LYS A 91 -8.42 7.35 24.98
C LYS A 91 -9.07 8.73 25.12
N PHE A 92 -8.71 9.62 24.22
CA PHE A 92 -9.15 11.00 24.22
C PHE A 92 -9.84 11.35 22.89
N TRP A 93 -11.00 11.98 22.97
CA TRP A 93 -11.61 12.72 21.85
C TRP A 93 -11.56 14.19 22.17
N VAL A 94 -11.01 14.98 21.27
CA VAL A 94 -10.81 16.42 21.48
C VAL A 94 -11.34 17.21 20.32
N SER A 95 -12.25 18.13 20.59
CA SER A 95 -12.83 19.05 19.62
C SER A 95 -11.98 20.32 19.51
N LEU A 96 -10.71 20.19 19.15
CA LEU A 96 -9.78 21.33 19.03
C LEU A 96 -10.26 22.38 18.01
N PRO A 97 -10.89 22.03 16.87
CA PRO A 97 -11.48 23.02 15.97
C PRO A 97 -12.58 23.86 16.64
N LYS A 98 -13.44 23.24 17.47
CA LYS A 98 -14.48 23.92 18.24
C LYS A 98 -13.86 24.86 19.28
N ILE A 99 -12.87 24.40 20.02
CA ILE A 99 -12.11 25.22 20.99
C ILE A 99 -11.54 26.47 20.32
N ARG A 100 -10.87 26.32 19.20
CA ARG A 100 -10.30 27.44 18.45
C ARG A 100 -11.34 28.45 17.97
N MET A 101 -12.50 27.95 17.57
CA MET A 101 -13.61 28.80 17.12
C MET A 101 -14.20 29.59 18.28
N GLU A 102 -14.44 28.97 19.43
CA GLU A 102 -15.05 29.60 20.60
C GLU A 102 -14.10 30.57 21.29
N GLU A 103 -12.84 30.26 21.39
CA GLU A 103 -11.79 31.14 21.95
C GLU A 103 -11.30 32.20 20.91
N ASN A 104 -11.82 32.14 19.67
CA ASN A 104 -11.42 33.02 18.56
C ASN A 104 -9.88 33.07 18.32
N ASP A 105 -9.22 31.94 18.49
CA ASP A 105 -7.77 31.82 18.34
C ASP A 105 -7.37 30.53 17.63
N ALA A 106 -7.00 30.62 16.35
CA ALA A 106 -6.59 29.52 15.50
C ALA A 106 -5.23 28.91 15.91
N THR A 107 -4.47 29.57 16.78
CA THR A 107 -3.13 29.13 17.19
C THR A 107 -3.13 28.24 18.43
N ILE A 108 -4.26 28.08 19.09
CA ILE A 108 -4.39 27.22 20.27
C ILE A 108 -4.00 25.78 19.93
N LEU A 109 -3.15 25.17 20.77
CA LEU A 109 -2.84 23.77 20.73
C LEU A 109 -3.50 23.05 21.91
N PHE A 110 -3.89 21.79 21.70
CA PHE A 110 -4.26 20.91 22.81
C PHE A 110 -3.01 20.20 23.32
N GLY A 111 -2.90 20.01 24.63
CA GLY A 111 -1.78 19.32 25.23
C GLY A 111 -2.20 18.31 26.31
N LEU A 112 -1.34 17.33 26.52
CA LEU A 112 -1.41 16.39 27.65
C LEU A 112 -0.08 16.42 28.40
N LYS A 113 -0.17 16.56 29.73
CA LYS A 113 0.93 16.27 30.64
C LYS A 113 0.78 14.81 31.08
N LEU A 114 1.75 13.98 30.75
CA LEU A 114 1.83 12.61 31.21
C LEU A 114 2.80 12.53 32.39
N LYS A 115 2.36 11.99 33.50
CA LYS A 115 3.20 11.79 34.72
C LYS A 115 3.21 10.32 35.06
N ASN A 116 4.39 9.76 35.27
CA ASN A 116 4.50 8.44 35.87
C ASN A 116 4.28 8.54 37.36
N ILE A 117 3.19 7.96 37.86
CA ILE A 117 2.80 7.91 39.27
C ILE A 117 3.15 6.59 39.95
N SER A 118 3.80 5.66 39.25
CA SER A 118 4.28 4.43 39.87
C SER A 118 5.37 4.71 40.89
N LYS A 119 5.56 3.77 41.80
CA LYS A 119 6.54 3.90 42.90
C LYS A 119 7.85 3.18 42.62
N ASP A 120 7.87 2.32 41.62
CA ASP A 120 8.88 1.26 41.50
C ASP A 120 9.52 1.13 40.11
N GLN A 121 8.87 1.57 39.06
CA GLN A 121 9.41 1.37 37.70
C GLN A 121 9.07 2.48 36.69
N ALA A 122 9.95 2.63 35.72
CA ALA A 122 9.69 3.45 34.55
C ALA A 122 8.57 2.82 33.70
N GLU A 123 7.79 3.65 33.04
CA GLU A 123 6.68 3.19 32.18
C GLU A 123 6.92 3.57 30.72
N LEU A 124 6.95 2.55 29.85
CA LEU A 124 7.02 2.75 28.42
C LEU A 124 5.63 3.01 27.86
N VAL A 125 5.45 4.15 27.25
CA VAL A 125 4.19 4.56 26.62
C VAL A 125 4.33 4.67 25.11
N HIS A 126 3.27 4.29 24.44
CA HIS A 126 3.04 4.55 23.02
C HIS A 126 1.74 5.33 22.84
N GLY A 127 1.70 6.26 21.93
CA GLY A 127 0.49 7.03 21.65
C GLY A 127 0.29 7.26 20.15
N TRP A 128 -0.96 7.19 19.71
CA TRP A 128 -1.35 7.43 18.33
C TRP A 128 -2.43 8.49 18.26
N VAL A 129 -2.27 9.42 17.33
CA VAL A 129 -3.28 10.42 16.99
C VAL A 129 -3.89 10.10 15.64
N SER A 130 -5.20 10.29 15.50
CA SER A 130 -5.95 9.99 14.28
C SER A 130 -6.78 11.19 13.78
N GLN A 131 -7.31 11.10 12.57
CA GLN A 131 -8.34 11.98 11.99
C GLN A 131 -8.08 13.48 12.13
N GLY A 132 -7.04 13.97 11.51
CA GLY A 132 -6.78 15.42 11.41
C GLY A 132 -5.89 15.96 12.53
N GLY A 133 -5.62 15.18 13.59
CA GLY A 133 -4.64 15.53 14.61
C GLY A 133 -3.21 15.25 14.18
N SER A 134 -2.28 16.00 14.71
CA SER A 134 -0.83 15.82 14.50
C SER A 134 -0.06 16.25 15.73
N TYR A 135 1.05 15.57 16.03
CA TYR A 135 1.98 16.01 17.06
C TYR A 135 2.75 17.26 16.61
N VAL A 136 2.91 18.19 17.52
CA VAL A 136 3.71 19.40 17.30
C VAL A 136 5.16 19.13 17.70
N ASP A 137 6.10 19.44 16.80
CA ASP A 137 7.53 19.35 17.11
C ASP A 137 7.93 20.43 18.12
N ASN A 138 8.69 20.05 19.14
CA ASN A 138 9.15 20.92 20.22
C ASN A 138 9.96 22.16 19.74
N LYS A 139 10.43 22.18 18.50
CA LYS A 139 11.12 23.34 17.93
C LYS A 139 10.22 24.56 17.74
N SER A 140 8.91 24.34 17.65
CA SER A 140 7.92 25.39 17.41
C SER A 140 7.42 26.07 18.67
N ILE A 141 7.86 25.65 19.87
CA ILE A 141 7.27 26.07 21.15
C ILE A 141 8.34 26.69 22.06
N PRO A 142 8.37 28.03 22.19
CA PRO A 142 9.51 28.72 22.80
C PRO A 142 9.63 28.66 24.31
N LYS A 143 8.58 28.40 25.09
CA LYS A 143 8.55 28.59 26.55
C LYS A 143 8.24 27.38 27.43
N ILE A 144 7.97 26.20 26.86
CA ILE A 144 7.93 24.96 27.64
C ILE A 144 9.33 24.38 27.69
N ASP A 145 9.67 23.71 28.80
CA ASP A 145 10.91 22.93 28.91
C ASP A 145 10.99 21.92 27.76
N ARG A 146 11.76 22.26 26.73
CA ARG A 146 11.87 21.50 25.47
C ARG A 146 12.38 20.08 25.68
N LYS A 147 13.06 19.80 26.78
CA LYS A 147 13.56 18.48 27.13
C LYS A 147 12.42 17.52 27.51
N ARG A 148 11.27 18.06 27.93
CA ARG A 148 10.10 17.30 28.35
C ARG A 148 8.98 17.22 27.32
N VAL A 149 9.05 17.97 26.22
CA VAL A 149 8.07 17.88 25.12
C VAL A 149 8.47 16.76 24.18
N LEU A 150 7.59 15.77 24.05
CA LEU A 150 7.83 14.61 23.20
C LEU A 150 7.70 14.95 21.73
N LYS A 151 8.62 14.40 20.93
CA LYS A 151 8.56 14.49 19.47
C LYS A 151 7.75 13.34 18.93
N GLY A 152 6.80 13.67 18.06
CA GLY A 152 6.12 12.64 17.30
C GLY A 152 7.01 12.05 16.20
N ASP A 153 6.65 10.87 15.73
CA ASP A 153 7.20 10.21 14.54
C ASP A 153 6.07 9.63 13.69
N ASN A 154 6.39 8.82 12.70
CA ASN A 154 5.42 8.09 11.88
C ASN A 154 5.69 6.57 11.93
N GLU A 155 6.44 6.11 12.93
CA GLU A 155 6.70 4.70 13.17
C GLU A 155 5.51 4.05 13.88
N TYR A 156 5.50 2.72 13.95
CA TYR A 156 4.44 1.95 14.63
C TYR A 156 3.02 2.30 14.15
N THR A 157 2.87 2.71 12.88
CA THR A 157 1.56 3.09 12.33
C THR A 157 0.81 1.94 11.68
N VAL A 158 1.40 0.74 11.64
CA VAL A 158 0.69 -0.51 11.37
C VAL A 158 -0.03 -0.93 12.66
N ALA A 159 -1.10 -0.22 12.98
CA ALA A 159 -1.82 -0.36 14.25
C ALA A 159 -3.14 -1.14 14.13
N ASP A 160 -3.49 -1.58 12.94
CA ASP A 160 -4.69 -2.39 12.68
C ASP A 160 -4.56 -3.80 13.29
N ALA A 161 -5.70 -4.39 13.65
CA ALA A 161 -5.77 -5.74 14.22
C ALA A 161 -5.06 -6.77 13.33
N ALA A 162 -5.29 -6.72 12.01
CA ALA A 162 -4.61 -7.59 11.04
C ALA A 162 -3.09 -7.35 10.99
N GLY A 163 -2.64 -6.12 11.27
CA GLY A 163 -1.22 -5.78 11.30
C GLY A 163 -0.43 -6.52 12.40
N ASN A 164 -1.09 -6.95 13.46
CA ASN A 164 -0.46 -7.58 14.61
C ASN A 164 -0.58 -9.12 14.62
N ILE A 165 -1.29 -9.71 13.68
CA ILE A 165 -1.41 -11.17 13.57
C ILE A 165 -0.17 -11.71 12.83
N PRO A 166 0.61 -12.64 13.45
CA PRO A 166 1.82 -13.18 12.84
C PRO A 166 1.57 -13.79 11.46
N ALA A 167 0.53 -14.60 11.31
CA ALA A 167 0.19 -15.29 10.08
C ALA A 167 -0.47 -14.41 8.99
N ALA A 168 -0.86 -13.18 9.28
CA ALA A 168 -1.44 -12.28 8.29
C ALA A 168 -0.36 -11.70 7.37
N ILE A 169 -0.60 -11.68 6.07
CA ILE A 169 0.23 -10.93 5.11
C ILE A 169 -0.23 -9.47 5.12
N THR A 170 0.49 -8.61 5.81
CA THR A 170 0.15 -7.19 5.94
C THR A 170 0.75 -6.41 4.78
N VAL A 171 -0.12 -5.72 4.03
CA VAL A 171 0.25 -5.09 2.77
C VAL A 171 0.29 -3.57 2.92
N GLY A 172 1.46 -2.98 2.70
CA GLY A 172 1.60 -1.55 2.50
C GLY A 172 1.40 -1.15 1.02
N ALA A 173 1.46 0.13 0.72
CA ALA A 173 1.22 0.67 -0.62
C ALA A 173 2.48 1.27 -1.25
N TYR A 174 2.68 1.02 -2.55
CA TYR A 174 3.61 1.80 -3.37
C TYR A 174 2.85 2.55 -4.47
N THR A 175 3.43 3.65 -4.95
CA THR A 175 2.85 4.47 -6.01
C THR A 175 3.06 3.80 -7.37
N SER A 176 1.99 3.25 -7.94
CA SER A 176 2.02 2.59 -9.25
C SER A 176 1.96 3.60 -10.40
N ARG A 177 1.14 4.61 -10.25
CA ARG A 177 1.02 5.77 -11.15
C ARG A 177 0.92 7.05 -10.34
N HIS A 178 1.46 8.16 -10.83
CA HIS A 178 1.39 9.45 -10.15
C HIS A 178 0.49 10.48 -10.87
N THR A 179 0.02 10.16 -12.07
CA THR A 179 -0.92 11.01 -12.82
C THR A 179 -2.17 10.23 -13.15
N HIS A 180 -3.30 10.86 -12.91
CA HIS A 180 -4.63 10.40 -13.27
C HIS A 180 -5.30 11.43 -14.18
N THR A 181 -5.99 10.98 -15.21
CA THR A 181 -6.77 11.84 -16.10
C THR A 181 -8.19 11.31 -16.18
N ASN A 182 -9.16 12.14 -15.78
CA ASN A 182 -10.57 11.88 -16.05
C ASN A 182 -10.81 12.06 -17.55
N LYS A 183 -11.08 10.98 -18.27
CA LYS A 183 -11.28 11.02 -19.73
C LYS A 183 -12.60 11.68 -20.13
N ILE A 184 -13.54 11.85 -19.20
CA ILE A 184 -14.83 12.53 -19.42
C ILE A 184 -14.62 14.05 -19.38
N THR A 185 -14.07 14.56 -18.27
CA THR A 185 -13.86 16.00 -18.03
C THR A 185 -12.55 16.54 -18.62
N LYS A 186 -11.63 15.66 -19.02
CA LYS A 186 -10.25 15.97 -19.47
C LYS A 186 -9.36 16.60 -18.40
N GLN A 187 -9.80 16.61 -17.14
CA GLN A 187 -8.98 17.10 -16.04
C GLN A 187 -7.95 16.08 -15.63
N SER A 188 -6.72 16.54 -15.38
CA SER A 188 -5.62 15.69 -14.86
C SER A 188 -5.21 16.14 -13.47
N VAL A 189 -4.94 15.16 -12.61
CA VAL A 189 -4.40 15.35 -11.26
C VAL A 189 -3.06 14.63 -11.19
N THR A 190 -2.02 15.33 -10.74
CA THR A 190 -0.69 14.76 -10.53
C THR A 190 -0.40 14.71 -9.03
N PHE A 191 0.07 13.59 -8.56
CA PHE A 191 0.45 13.34 -7.17
C PHE A 191 1.95 13.50 -7.01
N THR A 192 2.39 13.88 -5.81
CA THR A 192 3.79 14.23 -5.52
C THR A 192 4.69 13.02 -5.30
N ASP A 193 4.11 11.84 -5.06
CA ASP A 193 4.89 10.64 -4.76
C ASP A 193 5.60 10.08 -6.00
N ASP A 194 6.85 9.73 -5.85
CA ASP A 194 7.63 9.08 -6.91
C ASP A 194 7.07 7.70 -7.27
N ARG A 195 6.93 7.45 -8.57
CA ARG A 195 6.51 6.16 -9.08
C ARG A 195 7.45 5.04 -8.61
N GLY A 196 6.87 3.97 -8.12
CA GLY A 196 7.60 2.79 -7.64
C GLY A 196 8.16 2.90 -6.23
N LYS A 197 8.01 4.06 -5.57
CA LYS A 197 8.37 4.26 -4.15
C LYS A 197 7.18 3.98 -3.25
N ARG A 198 7.43 3.85 -1.94
CA ARG A 198 6.37 3.73 -0.93
C ARG A 198 5.49 4.98 -0.98
N SER A 199 4.18 4.81 -1.05
CA SER A 199 3.23 5.92 -0.99
C SER A 199 3.26 6.59 0.38
N TYR A 200 3.11 7.93 0.42
CA TYR A 200 3.23 8.72 1.65
C TYR A 200 2.27 8.26 2.76
N PHE A 201 1.07 7.84 2.38
CA PHE A 201 0.01 7.39 3.31
C PHE A 201 0.20 5.95 3.82
N SER A 202 1.10 5.17 3.21
CA SER A 202 1.33 3.79 3.64
C SER A 202 1.90 3.75 5.05
N SER A 203 1.29 2.97 5.93
CA SER A 203 1.75 2.80 7.30
C SER A 203 3.18 2.28 7.36
N ILE A 204 3.86 2.64 8.43
CA ILE A 204 5.27 2.31 8.71
C ILE A 204 5.32 1.43 9.96
N GLY A 205 6.05 0.31 9.86
CA GLY A 205 6.35 -0.51 11.02
C GLY A 205 7.41 0.12 11.96
N PRO A 206 7.95 -0.65 12.86
CA PRO A 206 7.53 -1.99 13.20
C PRO A 206 6.17 -2.01 13.90
N VAL A 207 5.66 -3.19 14.27
CA VAL A 207 4.54 -3.34 15.22
C VAL A 207 5.08 -3.51 16.64
N LEU A 208 4.22 -3.39 17.65
CA LEU A 208 4.64 -3.50 19.06
C LEU A 208 5.21 -4.88 19.42
N ASN A 209 4.78 -5.92 18.72
CA ASN A 209 5.37 -7.25 18.84
C ASN A 209 6.62 -7.31 17.95
N ASP A 210 7.80 -7.20 18.55
CA ASP A 210 9.10 -7.20 17.88
C ASP A 210 9.45 -8.51 17.14
N LYS A 211 8.75 -9.61 17.49
CA LYS A 211 8.87 -10.91 16.78
C LYS A 211 8.15 -10.91 15.43
N VAL A 212 7.32 -9.90 15.15
CA VAL A 212 6.48 -9.81 13.95
C VAL A 212 6.97 -8.70 13.03
N LYS A 213 7.33 -9.06 11.81
CA LYS A 213 7.86 -8.12 10.79
C LYS A 213 6.75 -7.57 9.92
N LYS A 214 6.21 -6.37 10.24
CA LYS A 214 5.13 -5.71 9.49
C LYS A 214 5.50 -4.26 9.11
N PRO A 215 5.07 -3.79 7.91
CA PRO A 215 4.32 -4.52 6.88
C PRO A 215 5.13 -5.68 6.31
N THR A 216 4.45 -6.69 5.74
CA THR A 216 5.13 -7.83 5.09
C THR A 216 5.64 -7.43 3.71
N VAL A 217 4.80 -6.78 2.90
CA VAL A 217 5.08 -6.47 1.49
C VAL A 217 4.35 -5.21 1.06
N LEU A 218 4.75 -4.61 -0.07
CA LEU A 218 4.01 -3.53 -0.72
C LEU A 218 3.31 -4.03 -1.98
N GLY A 219 2.02 -3.66 -2.11
CA GLY A 219 1.24 -3.76 -3.35
C GLY A 219 1.06 -2.40 -4.03
N PRO A 220 0.58 -2.33 -5.29
CA PRO A 220 0.21 -1.09 -5.94
C PRO A 220 -1.01 -0.49 -5.22
N GLY A 221 -0.85 0.71 -4.65
CA GLY A 221 -1.90 1.32 -3.82
C GLY A 221 -2.22 2.77 -4.17
N ALA A 222 -1.56 3.35 -5.17
CA ALA A 222 -1.87 4.70 -5.63
C ALA A 222 -2.26 4.68 -7.09
N GLN A 223 -3.39 5.33 -7.41
CA GLN A 223 -3.98 5.41 -8.74
C GLN A 223 -4.27 4.03 -9.33
N VAL A 224 -4.96 3.21 -8.56
CA VAL A 224 -5.42 1.88 -8.97
C VAL A 224 -6.79 2.02 -9.60
N CYS A 225 -6.87 1.71 -10.90
CA CYS A 225 -8.11 1.77 -11.67
C CYS A 225 -8.92 0.49 -11.51
N SER A 226 -10.21 0.63 -11.22
CA SER A 226 -11.16 -0.48 -11.14
C SER A 226 -12.56 -0.05 -11.54
N ALA A 227 -13.46 -1.03 -11.72
CA ALA A 227 -14.87 -0.77 -12.01
C ALA A 227 -15.52 0.00 -10.85
N MET A 228 -16.35 0.99 -11.19
CA MET A 228 -17.09 1.81 -10.26
C MET A 228 -18.59 1.56 -10.36
N ASN A 229 -19.22 1.32 -9.22
CA ASN A 229 -20.66 1.15 -9.17
C ASN A 229 -21.40 2.48 -9.35
N LYS A 230 -22.07 2.66 -10.49
CA LYS A 230 -22.87 3.85 -10.78
C LYS A 230 -24.09 4.05 -9.88
N LEU A 231 -24.51 2.99 -9.17
CA LEU A 231 -25.63 3.04 -8.22
C LEU A 231 -25.19 3.43 -6.80
N HIS A 232 -23.91 3.67 -6.58
CA HIS A 232 -23.40 4.11 -5.27
C HIS A 232 -24.01 5.49 -4.91
N PRO A 233 -24.56 5.67 -3.69
CA PRO A 233 -25.00 6.98 -3.23
C PRO A 233 -23.86 8.00 -3.30
N GLY A 234 -24.08 9.14 -3.95
CA GLY A 234 -23.05 10.16 -4.18
C GLY A 234 -22.16 9.89 -5.41
N PHE A 235 -22.53 8.94 -6.28
CA PHE A 235 -21.87 8.82 -7.58
C PHE A 235 -22.04 10.11 -8.39
N ASP A 236 -20.92 10.63 -8.89
CA ASP A 236 -20.87 11.77 -9.80
C ASP A 236 -19.82 11.48 -10.88
N GLU A 237 -20.25 11.42 -12.16
CA GLU A 237 -19.33 11.16 -13.28
C GLU A 237 -18.29 12.26 -13.49
N LYS A 238 -18.54 13.47 -12.94
CA LYS A 238 -17.58 14.59 -12.99
C LYS A 238 -16.57 14.55 -11.86
N ASN A 239 -16.71 13.63 -10.89
CA ASN A 239 -15.74 13.47 -9.81
C ASN A 239 -14.36 13.18 -10.39
N TRP A 240 -13.34 13.82 -9.84
CA TRP A 240 -11.96 13.69 -10.31
C TRP A 240 -11.44 12.24 -10.31
N MET A 241 -11.97 11.38 -9.44
CA MET A 241 -11.60 9.96 -9.38
C MET A 241 -12.11 9.14 -10.57
N ILE A 242 -13.15 9.59 -11.28
CA ILE A 242 -13.66 8.86 -12.45
C ILE A 242 -12.61 8.94 -13.58
N SER A 243 -12.18 7.79 -14.06
CA SER A 243 -11.18 7.71 -15.14
C SER A 243 -11.81 7.58 -16.51
N GLU A 244 -12.82 6.76 -16.63
CA GLU A 244 -13.40 6.43 -17.93
C GLU A 244 -14.87 6.01 -17.83
N LYS A 245 -15.61 6.25 -18.92
CA LYS A 245 -16.94 5.69 -19.17
C LYS A 245 -16.89 4.82 -20.41
N VAL A 246 -17.40 3.59 -20.30
CA VAL A 246 -17.47 2.63 -21.42
C VAL A 246 -18.92 2.23 -21.63
N LYS A 247 -19.37 2.22 -22.88
CA LYS A 247 -20.71 1.75 -23.23
C LYS A 247 -20.68 0.29 -23.67
N VAL A 248 -21.47 -0.56 -22.99
CA VAL A 248 -21.63 -1.98 -23.33
C VAL A 248 -23.11 -2.29 -23.43
N ASN A 249 -23.55 -2.82 -24.57
CA ASN A 249 -24.98 -3.15 -24.84
C ASN A 249 -25.96 -1.99 -24.58
N GLY A 250 -25.52 -0.75 -24.86
CA GLY A 250 -26.35 0.45 -24.66
C GLY A 250 -26.26 1.06 -23.25
N GLU A 251 -25.71 0.36 -22.28
CA GLU A 251 -25.56 0.80 -20.88
C GLU A 251 -24.17 1.41 -20.61
N ASP A 252 -24.14 2.44 -19.78
CA ASP A 252 -22.90 3.09 -19.36
C ASP A 252 -22.30 2.42 -18.13
N TYR A 253 -21.02 2.08 -18.21
CA TYR A 253 -20.19 1.55 -17.13
C TYR A 253 -19.01 2.48 -16.85
N TYR A 254 -18.58 2.56 -15.59
CA TYR A 254 -17.58 3.53 -15.16
C TYR A 254 -16.39 2.84 -14.52
N TYR A 255 -15.23 3.46 -14.69
CA TYR A 255 -14.00 3.11 -14.01
C TYR A 255 -13.55 4.30 -13.18
N ALA A 256 -12.99 4.02 -12.00
CA ALA A 256 -12.44 5.03 -11.12
C ALA A 256 -11.04 4.65 -10.66
N ASP A 257 -10.19 5.64 -10.49
CA ASP A 257 -8.88 5.50 -9.87
C ASP A 257 -8.98 5.85 -8.38
N MET A 258 -8.57 4.91 -7.53
CA MET A 258 -8.53 5.08 -6.08
C MET A 258 -7.12 4.89 -5.54
N GLN A 259 -6.89 5.40 -4.32
CA GLN A 259 -5.63 5.20 -3.62
C GLN A 259 -5.87 4.77 -2.18
N GLY A 260 -4.95 3.98 -1.65
CA GLY A 260 -4.98 3.45 -0.29
C GLY A 260 -4.32 2.08 -0.21
N THR A 261 -3.93 1.67 0.98
CA THR A 261 -3.56 0.28 1.26
C THR A 261 -4.72 -0.68 1.03
N SER A 262 -5.97 -0.16 1.08
CA SER A 262 -7.19 -0.89 0.69
C SER A 262 -7.21 -1.34 -0.78
N MET A 263 -6.46 -0.67 -1.68
CA MET A 263 -6.26 -1.08 -3.08
C MET A 263 -5.06 -2.01 -3.23
N ALA A 264 -4.04 -1.83 -2.42
CA ALA A 264 -2.85 -2.66 -2.42
C ALA A 264 -3.12 -4.08 -1.91
N SER A 265 -3.96 -4.21 -0.87
CA SER A 265 -4.25 -5.48 -0.21
C SER A 265 -4.95 -6.50 -1.14
N PRO A 266 -6.06 -6.19 -1.83
CA PRO A 266 -6.70 -7.12 -2.74
C PRO A 266 -5.82 -7.47 -3.95
N PHE A 267 -4.97 -6.56 -4.41
CA PHE A 267 -3.98 -6.90 -5.43
C PHE A 267 -3.02 -7.98 -4.95
N ALA A 268 -2.44 -7.83 -3.76
CA ALA A 268 -1.55 -8.84 -3.19
C ALA A 268 -2.29 -10.16 -2.93
N ALA A 269 -3.55 -10.12 -2.48
CA ALA A 269 -4.38 -11.31 -2.30
C ALA A 269 -4.59 -12.05 -3.64
N GLY A 270 -4.88 -11.34 -4.72
CA GLY A 270 -4.98 -11.92 -6.06
C GLY A 270 -3.68 -12.57 -6.55
N VAL A 271 -2.54 -11.94 -6.28
CA VAL A 271 -1.22 -12.53 -6.59
C VAL A 271 -0.99 -13.82 -5.81
N ILE A 272 -1.29 -13.81 -4.51
CA ILE A 272 -1.15 -15.01 -3.65
C ILE A 272 -2.12 -16.11 -4.09
N ALA A 273 -3.34 -15.76 -4.51
CA ALA A 273 -4.30 -16.73 -5.06
C ALA A 273 -3.73 -17.46 -6.29
N LEU A 274 -3.05 -16.76 -7.20
CA LEU A 274 -2.37 -17.38 -8.33
C LEU A 274 -1.22 -18.33 -7.89
N TRP A 275 -0.50 -17.99 -6.82
CA TRP A 275 0.52 -18.88 -6.27
C TRP A 275 -0.08 -20.13 -5.65
N LEU A 276 -1.21 -19.99 -4.95
CA LEU A 276 -1.97 -21.13 -4.38
C LEU A 276 -2.62 -22.01 -5.46
N GLU A 277 -3.08 -21.41 -6.57
CA GLU A 277 -3.53 -22.20 -7.73
C GLU A 277 -2.40 -23.05 -8.31
N ALA A 278 -1.19 -22.48 -8.41
CA ALA A 278 -0.01 -23.20 -8.87
C ALA A 278 0.47 -24.29 -7.90
N ASN A 279 0.35 -24.04 -6.60
CA ASN A 279 0.70 -24.94 -5.50
C ASN A 279 -0.27 -24.81 -4.32
N PRO A 280 -1.33 -25.61 -4.26
CA PRO A 280 -2.34 -25.57 -3.17
C PRO A 280 -1.81 -25.96 -1.79
N ASN A 281 -0.61 -26.50 -1.69
CA ASN A 281 0.00 -26.94 -0.42
C ASN A 281 0.82 -25.87 0.27
N LEU A 282 0.90 -24.64 -0.29
CA LEU A 282 1.61 -23.54 0.35
C LEU A 282 0.90 -23.11 1.64
N ASP A 283 1.65 -23.05 2.73
CA ASP A 283 1.20 -22.44 3.98
C ASP A 283 1.62 -20.95 4.05
N HIS A 284 1.31 -20.27 5.17
CA HIS A 284 1.64 -18.85 5.31
C HIS A 284 3.16 -18.60 5.39
N ASN A 285 3.95 -19.54 5.92
CA ASN A 285 5.42 -19.43 5.98
C ASN A 285 6.01 -19.55 4.57
N ASP A 286 5.46 -20.45 3.75
CA ASP A 286 5.85 -20.57 2.35
C ASP A 286 5.54 -19.29 1.57
N ILE A 287 4.37 -18.69 1.79
CA ILE A 287 3.98 -17.43 1.17
C ILE A 287 4.93 -16.31 1.61
N GLU A 288 5.25 -16.21 2.90
CA GLU A 288 6.17 -15.20 3.40
C GLU A 288 7.60 -15.41 2.86
N GLU A 289 8.06 -16.65 2.76
CA GLU A 289 9.34 -17.01 2.13
C GLU A 289 9.39 -16.61 0.66
N ILE A 290 8.32 -16.89 -0.11
CA ILE A 290 8.21 -16.47 -1.51
C ILE A 290 8.29 -14.94 -1.59
N ILE A 291 7.55 -14.22 -0.75
CA ILE A 291 7.58 -12.76 -0.69
C ILE A 291 9.00 -12.27 -0.40
N ASP A 292 9.67 -12.81 0.62
CA ASP A 292 11.03 -12.38 0.98
C ASP A 292 12.01 -12.56 -0.18
N LYS A 293 12.01 -13.74 -0.79
CA LYS A 293 13.00 -14.10 -1.82
C LYS A 293 12.74 -13.44 -3.17
N THR A 294 11.48 -13.12 -3.49
CA THR A 294 11.09 -12.69 -4.85
C THR A 294 10.74 -11.21 -4.97
N SER A 295 10.36 -10.53 -3.86
CA SER A 295 9.95 -9.13 -3.92
C SER A 295 11.05 -8.20 -4.43
N TYR A 296 10.64 -7.22 -5.24
CA TYR A 296 11.53 -6.19 -5.75
C TYR A 296 11.93 -5.21 -4.64
N LYS A 297 13.22 -5.08 -4.38
CA LYS A 297 13.75 -4.19 -3.32
C LYS A 297 13.74 -2.73 -3.81
N ILE A 298 12.96 -1.87 -3.15
CA ILE A 298 12.79 -0.46 -3.54
C ILE A 298 14.05 0.36 -3.25
N TYR A 299 14.78 0.00 -2.19
CA TYR A 299 16.00 0.68 -1.75
C TYR A 299 17.19 -0.29 -1.83
N PRO A 300 17.78 -0.48 -3.02
CA PRO A 300 18.94 -1.36 -3.18
C PRO A 300 20.13 -0.83 -2.35
N GLY A 301 20.86 -1.75 -1.72
CA GLY A 301 22.05 -1.41 -0.90
C GLY A 301 21.79 -1.25 0.61
N LYS A 302 20.54 -1.21 1.06
CA LYS A 302 20.19 -1.39 2.46
C LYS A 302 19.67 -2.81 2.63
N SER A 303 20.47 -3.71 3.18
CA SER A 303 20.14 -5.10 3.53
C SER A 303 19.02 -5.75 2.68
N ASN A 304 19.29 -6.90 2.08
CA ASN A 304 18.26 -7.70 1.36
C ASN A 304 17.12 -8.19 2.25
N ASN A 305 17.09 -7.76 3.50
CA ASN A 305 16.16 -8.19 4.52
C ASN A 305 14.99 -7.21 4.64
N TRP A 306 14.01 -7.62 5.39
CA TRP A 306 12.86 -6.80 5.77
C TRP A 306 13.28 -5.43 6.33
N ASN A 307 12.51 -4.38 6.02
CA ASN A 307 12.61 -3.07 6.67
C ASN A 307 11.22 -2.50 7.00
N LYS A 308 11.16 -1.64 8.02
CA LYS A 308 9.91 -1.07 8.53
C LYS A 308 9.13 -0.21 7.54
N LEU A 309 9.76 0.29 6.48
CA LEU A 309 9.12 1.17 5.49
C LEU A 309 8.44 0.39 4.37
N THR A 310 9.00 -0.73 3.96
CA THR A 310 8.63 -1.43 2.73
C THR A 310 8.39 -2.92 2.91
N GLY A 311 8.50 -3.42 4.14
CA GLY A 311 8.54 -4.86 4.34
C GLY A 311 9.67 -5.50 3.57
N TYR A 312 9.40 -6.60 2.91
CA TYR A 312 10.33 -7.27 2.01
C TYR A 312 10.47 -6.59 0.62
N GLY A 313 9.65 -5.57 0.32
CA GLY A 313 9.68 -4.83 -0.95
C GLY A 313 8.35 -4.86 -1.69
N ARG A 314 8.34 -4.57 -3.01
CA ARG A 314 7.15 -4.69 -3.85
C ARG A 314 6.94 -6.15 -4.25
N ILE A 315 5.70 -6.63 -4.13
CA ILE A 315 5.33 -7.99 -4.52
C ILE A 315 5.63 -8.21 -6.01
N ASP A 316 6.26 -9.34 -6.33
CA ASP A 316 6.56 -9.76 -7.70
C ASP A 316 5.73 -11.01 -8.03
N ALA A 317 4.62 -10.81 -8.73
CA ALA A 317 3.69 -11.89 -9.06
C ALA A 317 4.34 -13.01 -9.86
N TYR A 318 5.19 -12.65 -10.84
CA TYR A 318 5.79 -13.62 -11.75
C TYR A 318 6.92 -14.42 -11.11
N LYS A 319 7.84 -13.76 -10.39
CA LYS A 319 8.90 -14.50 -9.69
C LYS A 319 8.34 -15.37 -8.58
N GLY A 320 7.31 -14.85 -7.86
CA GLY A 320 6.63 -15.63 -6.84
C GLY A 320 5.92 -16.85 -7.41
N LEU A 321 5.25 -16.72 -8.56
CA LEU A 321 4.62 -17.85 -9.26
C LEU A 321 5.65 -18.92 -9.64
N LYS A 322 6.81 -18.51 -10.17
CA LYS A 322 7.88 -19.46 -10.50
C LYS A 322 8.38 -20.20 -9.26
N MET A 323 8.54 -19.51 -8.15
CA MET A 323 8.98 -20.15 -6.90
C MET A 323 7.87 -21.06 -6.31
N ALA A 324 6.60 -20.69 -6.43
CA ALA A 324 5.48 -21.54 -6.03
C ALA A 324 5.43 -22.86 -6.83
N LEU A 325 5.65 -22.80 -8.15
CA LEU A 325 5.77 -23.97 -9.02
C LEU A 325 6.97 -24.85 -8.63
N GLN A 326 8.14 -24.23 -8.36
CA GLN A 326 9.33 -24.98 -7.90
C GLN A 326 9.07 -25.72 -6.59
N LYS A 327 8.41 -25.07 -5.62
CA LYS A 327 7.99 -25.70 -4.36
C LYS A 327 6.99 -26.86 -4.58
N ALA A 328 6.22 -26.84 -5.66
CA ALA A 328 5.33 -27.93 -6.07
C ALA A 328 6.06 -29.06 -6.83
N GLY A 329 7.38 -28.97 -7.01
CA GLY A 329 8.16 -29.90 -7.83
C GLY A 329 7.87 -29.76 -9.34
N LYS A 330 7.24 -28.66 -9.76
CA LYS A 330 6.97 -28.36 -11.17
C LYS A 330 8.07 -27.46 -11.71
N ASP A 331 8.58 -27.75 -12.91
CA ASP A 331 9.54 -26.86 -13.57
C ASP A 331 8.82 -25.59 -14.04
N PRO A 332 9.19 -24.39 -13.55
CA PRO A 332 8.56 -23.15 -13.96
C PRO A 332 8.82 -22.75 -15.41
N LEU A 333 9.76 -23.41 -16.09
CA LEU A 333 10.06 -23.23 -17.50
C LEU A 333 9.23 -24.17 -18.39
N THR A 334 8.55 -25.17 -17.82
CA THR A 334 7.80 -26.21 -18.53
C THR A 334 6.29 -26.08 -18.45
N SER A 335 5.74 -24.97 -17.98
CA SER A 335 4.28 -24.72 -18.04
C SER A 335 3.74 -24.35 -19.44
N ILE A 336 4.57 -24.37 -20.47
CA ILE A 336 4.17 -24.81 -21.81
C ILE A 336 4.41 -26.31 -21.75
N GLU A 337 3.36 -27.15 -21.80
CA GLU A 337 3.49 -28.59 -21.90
C GLU A 337 4.58 -28.93 -22.90
N ARG A 338 5.74 -29.37 -22.42
CA ARG A 338 6.62 -30.20 -23.23
C ARG A 338 5.82 -31.51 -23.37
N VAL A 339 5.16 -31.65 -24.49
CA VAL A 339 4.79 -32.98 -24.94
C VAL A 339 6.09 -33.76 -24.97
N SER A 340 6.28 -34.61 -23.98
CA SER A 340 7.46 -35.44 -23.86
C SER A 340 7.58 -36.28 -25.14
N GLY A 341 8.59 -36.01 -25.95
CA GLY A 341 8.92 -36.82 -27.11
C GLY A 341 8.99 -36.14 -28.47
N SER A 342 8.77 -34.83 -28.59
CA SER A 342 9.00 -34.12 -29.86
C SER A 342 10.07 -33.06 -29.74
N THR A 343 11.07 -33.08 -30.60
CA THR A 343 11.84 -31.92 -31.00
C THR A 343 10.84 -30.76 -31.24
N GLN A 344 11.09 -29.59 -30.65
CA GLN A 344 10.20 -28.44 -30.88
C GLN A 344 9.99 -28.28 -32.38
N PRO A 345 8.73 -28.20 -32.86
CA PRO A 345 8.47 -28.12 -34.30
C PRO A 345 9.06 -26.87 -34.95
N VAL A 346 9.31 -25.85 -34.15
CA VAL A 346 9.89 -24.57 -34.60
C VAL A 346 10.85 -24.03 -33.57
N THR A 347 12.01 -23.53 -33.99
CA THR A 347 12.95 -22.77 -33.18
C THR A 347 12.84 -21.28 -33.54
N LEU A 348 12.76 -20.41 -32.52
CA LEU A 348 12.66 -18.96 -32.68
C LEU A 348 13.97 -18.30 -32.20
N GLN A 349 14.52 -17.43 -33.05
CA GLN A 349 15.68 -16.62 -32.71
C GLN A 349 15.49 -15.20 -33.22
N GLY A 350 15.59 -14.18 -32.37
CA GLY A 350 15.42 -12.78 -32.76
C GLY A 350 15.64 -11.80 -31.63
N ASP A 351 15.74 -10.52 -31.95
CA ASP A 351 16.06 -9.41 -31.05
C ASP A 351 14.93 -8.38 -30.85
N GLY A 352 13.72 -8.76 -31.21
CA GLY A 352 12.54 -7.89 -31.11
C GLY A 352 12.12 -7.22 -32.41
N ARG A 353 12.99 -7.02 -33.40
CA ARG A 353 12.65 -6.43 -34.70
C ARG A 353 12.61 -7.45 -35.82
N VAL A 354 13.57 -8.37 -35.86
CA VAL A 354 13.66 -9.41 -36.86
C VAL A 354 13.73 -10.76 -36.17
N TRP A 355 12.86 -11.67 -36.58
CA TRP A 355 12.78 -13.02 -36.03
C TRP A 355 13.09 -14.03 -37.12
N ASN A 356 14.04 -14.93 -36.86
CA ASN A 356 14.27 -16.12 -37.64
C ASN A 356 13.48 -17.28 -37.07
N ILE A 357 12.65 -17.90 -37.89
CA ILE A 357 11.74 -18.98 -37.54
C ILE A 357 12.23 -20.22 -38.30
N LEU A 358 12.89 -21.14 -37.60
CA LEU A 358 13.40 -22.39 -38.15
C LEU A 358 12.39 -23.50 -37.91
N PHE A 359 11.87 -24.14 -38.97
CA PHE A 359 11.00 -25.29 -38.90
C PHE A 359 11.83 -26.58 -38.76
N ASN A 360 11.73 -27.23 -37.61
CA ASN A 360 12.47 -28.44 -37.29
C ASN A 360 11.85 -29.70 -37.90
N ASN A 361 10.59 -29.64 -38.30
CA ASN A 361 9.84 -30.72 -38.95
C ASN A 361 9.20 -30.25 -40.25
N PRO A 362 8.95 -31.15 -41.23
CA PRO A 362 8.21 -30.79 -42.43
C PRO A 362 6.74 -30.60 -42.07
N GLU A 363 6.13 -29.51 -42.57
CA GLU A 363 4.73 -29.14 -42.33
C GLU A 363 3.96 -28.95 -43.66
N ARG A 364 2.73 -29.42 -43.72
CA ARG A 364 1.89 -29.17 -44.92
C ARG A 364 1.58 -27.69 -45.12
N SER A 365 1.42 -26.99 -44.02
CA SER A 365 1.20 -25.55 -44.01
C SER A 365 1.61 -24.95 -42.68
N ALA A 366 1.97 -23.68 -42.67
CA ALA A 366 2.16 -22.91 -41.45
C ALA A 366 1.59 -21.51 -41.62
N THR A 367 0.99 -20.99 -40.55
CA THR A 367 0.58 -19.60 -40.47
C THR A 367 1.41 -18.92 -39.40
N ILE A 368 2.16 -17.89 -39.80
CA ILE A 368 2.89 -17.02 -38.90
C ILE A 368 2.10 -15.73 -38.77
N SER A 369 1.73 -15.34 -37.57
CA SER A 369 0.99 -14.11 -37.32
C SER A 369 1.55 -13.33 -36.14
N VAL A 370 1.52 -12.01 -36.21
CA VAL A 370 1.82 -11.11 -35.11
C VAL A 370 0.51 -10.45 -34.69
N VAL A 371 0.16 -10.66 -33.43
CA VAL A 371 -1.13 -10.24 -32.88
C VAL A 371 -0.88 -9.20 -31.80
N ALA A 372 -1.56 -8.07 -31.86
CA ALA A 372 -1.55 -7.05 -30.83
C ALA A 372 -2.32 -7.55 -29.59
N LEU A 373 -2.09 -6.94 -28.42
CA LEU A 373 -2.74 -7.34 -27.17
C LEU A 373 -4.27 -7.14 -27.17
N ASP A 374 -4.80 -6.36 -28.10
CA ASP A 374 -6.23 -6.18 -28.35
C ASP A 374 -6.85 -7.29 -29.23
N GLY A 375 -6.03 -8.29 -29.63
CA GLY A 375 -6.45 -9.42 -30.46
C GLY A 375 -6.37 -9.15 -31.97
N ARG A 376 -6.03 -7.96 -32.41
CA ARG A 376 -5.92 -7.60 -33.84
C ARG A 376 -4.65 -8.21 -34.43
N VAL A 377 -4.78 -8.89 -35.56
CA VAL A 377 -3.66 -9.39 -36.38
C VAL A 377 -2.98 -8.20 -37.06
N ALA A 378 -1.74 -7.93 -36.66
CA ALA A 378 -0.93 -6.82 -37.19
C ALA A 378 -0.15 -7.24 -38.46
N LEU A 379 0.40 -8.46 -38.48
CA LEU A 379 1.09 -9.06 -39.63
C LEU A 379 0.70 -10.53 -39.73
N GLN A 380 0.63 -11.06 -40.95
CA GLN A 380 0.39 -12.48 -41.18
C GLN A 380 1.09 -12.96 -42.43
N ARG A 381 1.62 -14.18 -42.38
CA ARG A 381 2.16 -14.89 -43.54
C ARG A 381 1.73 -16.35 -43.49
N ASN A 382 1.28 -16.87 -44.64
CA ASN A 382 0.91 -18.26 -44.80
C ASN A 382 1.93 -18.97 -45.66
N LEU A 383 2.44 -20.10 -45.20
CA LEU A 383 3.40 -20.95 -45.89
C LEU A 383 2.73 -22.26 -46.28
N GLN A 384 3.09 -22.80 -47.43
CA GLN A 384 2.64 -24.10 -47.90
C GLN A 384 3.84 -25.00 -48.15
N GLN A 385 3.71 -26.29 -47.80
CA GLN A 385 4.74 -27.31 -48.02
C GLN A 385 6.10 -26.92 -47.42
N VAL A 386 6.11 -26.63 -46.12
CA VAL A 386 7.32 -26.22 -45.37
C VAL A 386 8.20 -27.45 -45.19
N SER A 387 9.44 -27.43 -45.70
CA SER A 387 10.40 -28.52 -45.48
C SER A 387 11.06 -28.44 -44.10
N GLN A 388 11.61 -29.57 -43.65
CA GLN A 388 12.48 -29.56 -42.46
C GLN A 388 13.73 -28.71 -42.75
N GLY A 389 14.06 -27.82 -41.78
CA GLY A 389 15.18 -26.88 -41.93
C GLY A 389 14.80 -25.61 -42.70
N HIS A 390 13.54 -25.41 -43.07
CA HIS A 390 13.08 -24.16 -43.66
C HIS A 390 13.21 -23.02 -42.65
N GLU A 391 13.89 -21.96 -43.09
CA GLU A 391 14.02 -20.72 -42.30
C GLU A 391 13.16 -19.62 -42.90
N GLU A 392 12.36 -18.99 -42.05
CA GLU A 392 11.52 -17.85 -42.42
C GLU A 392 11.92 -16.62 -41.60
N ILE A 393 12.29 -15.55 -42.32
CA ILE A 393 12.61 -14.27 -41.67
C ILE A 393 11.35 -13.45 -41.55
N PHE A 394 10.98 -13.09 -40.34
CA PHE A 394 9.79 -12.29 -40.01
C PHE A 394 10.18 -10.93 -39.46
N ASP A 395 10.02 -9.90 -40.30
CA ASP A 395 10.38 -8.52 -39.98
C ASP A 395 9.21 -7.78 -39.31
N LEU A 396 9.45 -7.29 -38.11
CA LEU A 396 8.50 -6.51 -37.30
C LEU A 396 8.78 -5.01 -37.34
N THR A 397 9.77 -4.55 -38.11
CA THR A 397 10.12 -3.13 -38.24
C THR A 397 8.93 -2.24 -38.65
N PRO A 398 7.95 -2.69 -39.47
CA PRO A 398 6.78 -1.89 -39.84
C PRO A 398 5.79 -1.67 -38.68
N LEU A 399 5.92 -2.38 -37.55
CA LEU A 399 5.00 -2.25 -36.41
C LEU A 399 5.41 -1.09 -35.51
N THR A 400 4.45 -0.42 -34.90
CA THR A 400 4.69 0.59 -33.86
C THR A 400 5.29 -0.03 -32.60
N SER A 401 6.05 0.76 -31.82
CA SER A 401 6.57 0.31 -30.53
C SER A 401 5.46 -0.25 -29.66
N GLY A 402 5.65 -1.45 -29.14
CA GLY A 402 4.61 -2.12 -28.37
C GLY A 402 4.95 -3.59 -28.06
N VAL A 403 4.02 -4.24 -27.37
CA VAL A 403 4.07 -5.67 -27.06
C VAL A 403 3.11 -6.40 -27.98
N TYR A 404 3.61 -7.45 -28.62
CA TYR A 404 2.87 -8.30 -29.53
C TYR A 404 3.06 -9.78 -29.20
N LEU A 405 2.22 -10.62 -29.76
CA LEU A 405 2.32 -12.07 -29.73
C LEU A 405 2.67 -12.59 -31.13
N LEU A 406 3.86 -13.17 -31.28
CA LEU A 406 4.24 -13.92 -32.48
C LEU A 406 3.67 -15.35 -32.34
N ARG A 407 2.72 -15.68 -33.21
CA ARG A 407 2.06 -16.99 -33.22
C ARG A 407 2.44 -17.74 -34.50
N ILE A 408 2.85 -18.99 -34.31
CA ILE A 408 3.10 -19.92 -35.41
C ILE A 408 2.14 -21.10 -35.22
N ALA A 409 1.29 -21.29 -36.20
CA ALA A 409 0.31 -22.38 -36.21
C ALA A 409 0.60 -23.32 -37.38
N THR A 410 0.76 -24.61 -37.09
CA THR A 410 0.85 -25.72 -38.05
C THR A 410 -0.30 -26.68 -37.81
N PRO A 411 -0.57 -27.66 -38.71
CA PRO A 411 -1.62 -28.65 -38.48
C PRO A 411 -1.46 -29.44 -37.18
N GLY A 412 -0.24 -29.62 -36.70
CA GLY A 412 0.08 -30.42 -35.52
C GLY A 412 0.46 -29.62 -34.26
N ALA A 413 0.67 -28.27 -34.37
CA ALA A 413 1.14 -27.50 -33.24
C ALA A 413 0.79 -26.02 -33.35
N GLN A 414 0.68 -25.35 -32.20
CA GLN A 414 0.59 -23.90 -32.11
C GLN A 414 1.62 -23.40 -31.11
N ILE A 415 2.47 -22.47 -31.54
CA ILE A 415 3.48 -21.82 -30.72
C ILE A 415 3.14 -20.35 -30.60
N THR A 416 3.30 -19.79 -29.41
CA THR A 416 3.09 -18.36 -29.17
C THR A 416 4.27 -17.82 -28.39
N HIS A 417 4.89 -16.75 -28.90
CA HIS A 417 6.01 -16.07 -28.26
C HIS A 417 5.71 -14.57 -28.12
N ARG A 418 6.03 -14.02 -26.95
CA ARG A 418 5.87 -12.58 -26.72
C ARG A 418 7.06 -11.82 -27.31
N VAL A 419 6.80 -10.87 -28.17
CA VAL A 419 7.79 -9.98 -28.77
C VAL A 419 7.57 -8.54 -28.34
N VAL A 420 8.66 -7.80 -28.17
CA VAL A 420 8.61 -6.37 -27.83
C VAL A 420 9.29 -5.62 -28.95
N VAL A 421 8.54 -4.78 -29.65
CA VAL A 421 9.05 -3.90 -30.70
C VAL A 421 9.38 -2.54 -30.07
N ASN A 422 10.63 -2.11 -30.20
CA ASN A 422 11.11 -0.80 -29.76
C ASN A 422 11.70 -0.04 -30.94
N HIS A 423 11.30 1.21 -31.11
CA HIS A 423 11.87 2.17 -32.07
C HIS A 423 12.68 3.23 -31.36
#